data_494f74ad39a27a04cfc9bd5a30cba30d
#
_entry.id   494f74ad39a27a04cfc9bd5a30cba30d
#
_cell.length_a   1.000
_cell.length_b   1.000
_cell.length_c   1.000
_cell.angle_alpha   90.00
_cell.angle_beta   90.00
_cell.angle_gamma   90.00
#
_symmetry.space_group_name_H-M   'P 1'
#
loop_
_entity.id
_entity.type
_entity.pdbx_description
1 polymer ?
#
loop_
_entity_poly.entity_id
_entity_poly.type
_entity_poly.pdbx_seq_one_letter_code
_entity_poly.pdbx_strand_id
1 'polypeptide(L)'
;MSDRLLIFDFDGVIADSEVVSNEVLADELTALGMATSVDEALHLYMGKRWADCLAAIEANWHRQLPADFRDRCAAGIRLRSTSEIQPVRGVVRFLDGLGSRPRCVASSSSPDWLQTNLNRFGLSHHFGGQLYSAAVHVTRGKPHPDLFFHAAANMAAVPDRAIVIEDSATGVMAGVAAGMTVIGMCAGSHIRPGHAEKLRAAGANHIVDSYLSLERLLGDLG
;
A
#
# COMPACT_ATOMS: atom_id res chain seq x y z
N MET A 1 3.06 -15.52 -24.69
CA MET A 1 2.78 -15.96 -23.29
C MET A 1 1.78 -14.98 -22.72
N SER A 2 0.72 -15.46 -22.07
CA SER A 2 -0.27 -14.56 -21.43
C SER A 2 0.42 -13.86 -20.27
N ASP A 3 0.53 -12.54 -20.33
CA ASP A 3 1.15 -11.74 -19.26
C ASP A 3 0.42 -11.97 -17.94
N ARG A 4 1.18 -12.21 -16.86
CA ARG A 4 0.63 -12.30 -15.51
C ARG A 4 0.08 -10.95 -15.08
N LEU A 5 -1.07 -10.93 -14.39
CA LEU A 5 -1.64 -9.73 -13.82
C LEU A 5 -0.69 -9.14 -12.75
N LEU A 6 -0.39 -7.85 -12.83
CA LEU A 6 0.29 -7.12 -11.76
C LEU A 6 -0.73 -6.40 -10.89
N ILE A 7 -0.71 -6.69 -9.60
CA ILE A 7 -1.55 -6.02 -8.60
C ILE A 7 -0.63 -5.20 -7.70
N PHE A 8 -0.73 -3.88 -7.80
CA PHE A 8 0.08 -2.97 -7.01
C PHE A 8 -0.67 -2.56 -5.75
N ASP A 9 -0.01 -2.61 -4.60
CA ASP A 9 -0.42 -1.71 -3.53
C ASP A 9 -0.16 -0.27 -3.95
N PHE A 10 -0.66 0.70 -3.18
CA PHE A 10 -0.56 2.11 -3.54
C PHE A 10 0.42 2.86 -2.65
N ASP A 11 0.13 2.93 -1.36
CA ASP A 11 0.92 3.66 -0.39
C ASP A 11 2.23 2.90 -0.10
N GLY A 12 3.38 3.58 -0.19
CA GLY A 12 4.70 2.93 -0.07
C GLY A 12 5.18 2.19 -1.33
N VAL A 13 4.29 1.90 -2.29
CA VAL A 13 4.61 1.25 -3.58
C VAL A 13 4.54 2.25 -4.72
N ILE A 14 3.40 2.87 -4.99
CA ILE A 14 3.23 3.89 -6.05
C ILE A 14 3.45 5.29 -5.49
N ALA A 15 2.79 5.62 -4.37
CA ALA A 15 2.92 6.89 -3.66
C ALA A 15 3.87 6.73 -2.47
N ASP A 16 4.85 7.60 -2.35
CA ASP A 16 5.76 7.65 -1.20
C ASP A 16 5.11 8.46 -0.06
N SER A 17 4.03 7.91 0.48
CA SER A 17 3.11 8.58 1.40
C SER A 17 3.24 8.14 2.85
N GLU A 18 3.88 6.99 3.10
CA GLU A 18 3.87 6.36 4.43
C GLU A 18 4.54 7.22 5.50
N VAL A 19 5.66 7.88 5.19
CA VAL A 19 6.33 8.76 6.18
C VAL A 19 5.42 9.91 6.56
N VAL A 20 4.90 10.65 5.57
CA VAL A 20 4.03 11.81 5.82
C VAL A 20 2.76 11.41 6.58
N SER A 21 2.13 10.31 6.19
CA SER A 21 0.92 9.82 6.85
C SER A 21 1.16 9.44 8.31
N ASN A 22 2.29 8.79 8.60
CA ASN A 22 2.63 8.37 9.96
C ASN A 22 3.19 9.51 10.81
N GLU A 23 3.82 10.54 10.21
CA GLU A 23 4.17 11.78 10.91
C GLU A 23 2.92 12.51 11.39
N VAL A 24 1.93 12.70 10.52
CA VAL A 24 0.65 13.31 10.91
C VAL A 24 -0.05 12.50 12.00
N LEU A 25 -0.06 11.17 11.87
CA LEU A 25 -0.65 10.30 12.88
C LEU A 25 0.06 10.43 14.24
N ALA A 26 1.39 10.43 14.24
CA ALA A 26 2.21 10.57 15.45
C ALA A 26 2.01 11.93 16.12
N ASP A 27 1.93 13.01 15.34
CA ASP A 27 1.68 14.38 15.84
C ASP A 27 0.30 14.46 16.49
N GLU A 28 -0.74 13.93 15.85
CA GLU A 28 -2.11 13.92 16.36
C GLU A 28 -2.25 13.08 17.64
N LEU A 29 -1.61 11.92 17.71
CA LEU A 29 -1.59 11.09 18.92
C LEU A 29 -0.85 11.79 20.06
N THR A 30 0.30 12.40 19.78
CA THR A 30 1.09 13.16 20.75
C THR A 30 0.29 14.35 21.29
N ALA A 31 -0.45 15.06 20.45
CA ALA A 31 -1.34 16.15 20.86
C ALA A 31 -2.46 15.69 21.80
N LEU A 32 -2.87 14.43 21.74
CA LEU A 32 -3.83 13.81 22.68
C LEU A 32 -3.17 13.32 24.00
N GLY A 33 -1.86 13.53 24.16
CA GLY A 33 -1.09 13.03 25.30
C GLY A 33 -0.64 11.57 25.14
N MET A 34 -0.69 11.05 23.93
CA MET A 34 -0.24 9.70 23.55
C MET A 34 1.09 9.83 22.82
N ALA A 35 2.19 10.08 23.56
CA ALA A 35 3.51 10.25 22.97
C ALA A 35 3.83 9.09 22.00
N THR A 36 3.94 9.41 20.72
CA THR A 36 4.14 8.43 19.65
C THR A 36 5.18 8.97 18.67
N SER A 37 6.24 8.22 18.45
CA SER A 37 7.21 8.53 17.40
C SER A 37 6.73 8.06 16.04
N VAL A 38 7.29 8.64 14.99
CA VAL A 38 7.00 8.22 13.59
C VAL A 38 7.35 6.74 13.37
N ASP A 39 8.47 6.28 13.90
CA ASP A 39 8.90 4.89 13.77
C ASP A 39 7.94 3.92 14.51
N GLU A 40 7.40 4.31 15.66
CA GLU A 40 6.33 3.55 16.33
C GLU A 40 5.05 3.52 15.52
N ALA A 41 4.63 4.66 14.96
CA ALA A 41 3.45 4.73 14.08
C ALA A 41 3.60 3.82 12.85
N LEU A 42 4.75 3.90 12.16
CA LEU A 42 5.09 3.00 11.04
C LEU A 42 5.08 1.53 11.44
N HIS A 43 5.60 1.20 12.64
CA HIS A 43 5.66 -0.18 13.11
C HIS A 43 4.28 -0.76 13.43
N LEU A 44 3.41 0.02 14.06
CA LEU A 44 2.14 -0.45 14.62
C LEU A 44 0.96 -0.32 13.65
N TYR A 45 0.96 0.69 12.77
CA TYR A 45 -0.24 1.11 12.07
C TYR A 45 -0.13 1.08 10.53
N MET A 46 1.08 1.04 9.98
CA MET A 46 1.30 1.03 8.52
C MET A 46 0.56 -0.12 7.81
N GLY A 47 0.01 0.16 6.64
CA GLY A 47 -0.67 -0.83 5.78
C GLY A 47 -2.08 -1.23 6.24
N LYS A 48 -2.58 -0.72 7.37
CA LYS A 48 -3.94 -0.99 7.88
C LYS A 48 -4.96 -0.05 7.23
N ARG A 49 -6.22 -0.53 7.11
CA ARG A 49 -7.35 0.38 6.85
C ARG A 49 -7.53 1.33 8.05
N TRP A 50 -8.05 2.53 7.81
CA TRP A 50 -8.32 3.48 8.88
C TRP A 50 -9.13 2.91 10.03
N ALA A 51 -10.20 2.14 9.74
CA ALA A 51 -11.01 1.52 10.78
C ALA A 51 -10.19 0.56 11.67
N ASP A 52 -9.31 -0.25 11.06
CA ASP A 52 -8.47 -1.20 11.78
C ASP A 52 -7.33 -0.48 12.52
N CYS A 53 -6.83 0.63 11.97
CA CYS A 53 -5.84 1.49 12.61
C CYS A 53 -6.42 2.15 13.88
N LEU A 54 -7.60 2.78 13.80
CA LEU A 54 -8.27 3.41 14.95
C LEU A 54 -8.55 2.39 16.05
N ALA A 55 -9.08 1.22 15.70
CA ALA A 55 -9.32 0.15 16.66
C ALA A 55 -8.02 -0.33 17.36
N ALA A 56 -6.92 -0.43 16.59
CA ALA A 56 -5.62 -0.79 17.17
C ALA A 56 -5.07 0.29 18.11
N ILE A 57 -5.24 1.58 17.77
CA ILE A 57 -4.84 2.70 18.63
C ILE A 57 -5.62 2.65 19.94
N GLU A 58 -6.95 2.55 19.88
CA GLU A 58 -7.82 2.50 21.06
C GLU A 58 -7.51 1.31 21.95
N ALA A 59 -7.25 0.14 21.36
CA ALA A 59 -6.85 -1.06 22.09
C ALA A 59 -5.50 -0.90 22.80
N ASN A 60 -4.51 -0.32 22.13
CA ASN A 60 -3.17 -0.11 22.71
C ASN A 60 -3.16 0.91 23.85
N TRP A 61 -3.98 1.97 23.74
CA TRP A 61 -4.00 3.06 24.69
C TRP A 61 -5.12 2.97 25.73
N HIS A 62 -6.01 1.96 25.58
CA HIS A 62 -7.18 1.76 26.46
C HIS A 62 -8.06 3.01 26.60
N ARG A 63 -8.16 3.80 25.52
CA ARG A 63 -8.93 5.05 25.47
C ARG A 63 -9.65 5.15 24.12
N GLN A 64 -10.82 5.77 24.13
CA GLN A 64 -11.51 6.14 22.89
C GLN A 64 -10.88 7.39 22.30
N LEU A 65 -10.73 7.36 20.98
CA LEU A 65 -10.29 8.53 20.21
C LEU A 65 -11.43 9.54 20.07
N PRO A 66 -11.13 10.84 19.98
CA PRO A 66 -12.12 11.86 19.61
C PRO A 66 -12.79 11.53 18.29
N ALA A 67 -14.11 11.84 18.18
CA ALA A 67 -14.88 11.53 16.98
C ALA A 67 -14.32 12.19 15.69
N ASP A 68 -13.64 13.33 15.82
CA ASP A 68 -13.01 14.09 14.75
C ASP A 68 -11.55 13.68 14.45
N PHE A 69 -10.99 12.72 15.21
CA PHE A 69 -9.57 12.36 15.10
C PHE A 69 -9.18 11.94 13.68
N ARG A 70 -10.02 11.10 13.03
CA ARG A 70 -9.80 10.69 11.64
C ARG A 70 -9.78 11.88 10.67
N ASP A 71 -10.71 12.82 10.86
CA ASP A 71 -10.85 13.97 9.97
C ASP A 71 -9.66 14.93 10.13
N ARG A 72 -9.14 15.09 11.36
CA ARG A 72 -7.92 15.85 11.63
C ARG A 72 -6.71 15.23 10.94
N CYS A 73 -6.50 13.92 11.10
CA CYS A 73 -5.43 13.21 10.38
C CYS A 73 -5.57 13.38 8.86
N ALA A 74 -6.79 13.17 8.32
CA ALA A 74 -7.04 13.33 6.89
C ALA A 74 -6.79 14.76 6.39
N ALA A 75 -7.11 15.76 7.18
CA ALA A 75 -6.82 17.16 6.86
C ALA A 75 -5.31 17.46 6.88
N GLY A 76 -4.58 16.99 7.90
CA GLY A 76 -3.13 17.11 7.99
C GLY A 76 -2.41 16.45 6.82
N ILE A 77 -2.78 15.22 6.47
CA ILE A 77 -2.22 14.51 5.32
C ILE A 77 -2.52 15.28 4.00
N ARG A 78 -3.75 15.77 3.82
CA ARG A 78 -4.13 16.54 2.64
C ARG A 78 -3.29 17.82 2.50
N LEU A 79 -3.10 18.55 3.60
CA LEU A 79 -2.32 19.78 3.60
C LEU A 79 -0.89 19.54 3.13
N ARG A 80 -0.28 18.44 3.53
CA ARG A 80 1.10 18.09 3.19
C ARG A 80 1.24 17.33 1.87
N SER A 81 0.15 16.69 1.39
CA SER A 81 0.22 15.75 0.25
C SER A 81 0.73 16.38 -1.05
N THR A 82 0.38 17.64 -1.34
CA THR A 82 0.76 18.31 -2.58
C THR A 82 2.25 18.61 -2.67
N SER A 83 2.90 18.93 -1.56
CA SER A 83 4.32 19.31 -1.51
C SER A 83 5.26 18.16 -1.16
N GLU A 84 4.81 17.23 -0.32
CA GLU A 84 5.68 16.24 0.31
C GLU A 84 5.50 14.82 -0.23
N ILE A 85 4.30 14.44 -0.67
CA ILE A 85 4.06 13.10 -1.24
C ILE A 85 4.39 13.11 -2.73
N GLN A 86 5.33 12.28 -3.13
CA GLN A 86 5.77 12.12 -4.51
C GLN A 86 5.56 10.66 -4.96
N PRO A 87 5.61 10.36 -6.26
CA PRO A 87 5.71 8.98 -6.73
C PRO A 87 6.96 8.31 -6.18
N VAL A 88 6.87 7.05 -5.76
CA VAL A 88 8.05 6.26 -5.38
C VAL A 88 9.05 6.27 -6.54
N ARG A 89 10.32 6.45 -6.21
CA ARG A 89 11.38 6.63 -7.21
C ARG A 89 11.39 5.49 -8.22
N GLY A 90 11.24 5.83 -9.49
CA GLY A 90 11.31 4.90 -10.62
C GLY A 90 9.96 4.33 -11.06
N VAL A 91 8.86 4.52 -10.29
CA VAL A 91 7.55 3.97 -10.64
C VAL A 91 7.02 4.49 -11.98
N VAL A 92 7.19 5.79 -12.26
CA VAL A 92 6.72 6.41 -13.52
C VAL A 92 7.35 5.70 -14.73
N ARG A 93 8.68 5.67 -14.79
CA ARG A 93 9.42 4.99 -15.87
C ARG A 93 9.03 3.51 -15.99
N PHE A 94 8.86 2.83 -14.86
CA PHE A 94 8.50 1.42 -14.84
C PHE A 94 7.10 1.20 -15.44
N LEU A 95 6.11 2.00 -15.04
CA LEU A 95 4.74 1.91 -15.57
C LEU A 95 4.69 2.22 -17.07
N ASP A 96 5.44 3.24 -17.52
CA ASP A 96 5.57 3.58 -18.95
C ASP A 96 6.13 2.41 -19.77
N GLY A 97 7.07 1.64 -19.17
CA GLY A 97 7.68 0.48 -19.81
C GLY A 97 6.83 -0.78 -19.87
N LEU A 98 5.72 -0.86 -19.11
CA LEU A 98 4.91 -2.09 -19.02
C LEU A 98 4.06 -2.40 -20.27
N GLY A 99 3.91 -1.47 -21.19
CA GLY A 99 3.07 -1.65 -22.37
C GLY A 99 1.63 -2.06 -22.03
N SER A 100 1.11 -3.09 -22.68
CA SER A 100 -0.25 -3.62 -22.48
C SER A 100 -0.38 -4.64 -21.34
N ARG A 101 0.67 -4.89 -20.55
CA ARG A 101 0.62 -5.87 -19.46
C ARG A 101 -0.52 -5.54 -18.48
N PRO A 102 -1.43 -6.49 -18.18
CA PRO A 102 -2.57 -6.25 -17.32
C PRO A 102 -2.12 -5.85 -15.90
N ARG A 103 -2.73 -4.79 -15.37
CA ARG A 103 -2.38 -4.25 -14.07
C ARG A 103 -3.55 -3.55 -13.41
N CYS A 104 -3.55 -3.52 -12.09
CA CYS A 104 -4.51 -2.78 -11.28
C CYS A 104 -3.87 -2.32 -9.96
N VAL A 105 -4.58 -1.47 -9.24
CA VAL A 105 -4.25 -1.07 -7.86
C VAL A 105 -5.18 -1.79 -6.89
N ALA A 106 -4.64 -2.31 -5.78
CA ALA A 106 -5.40 -2.91 -4.68
C ALA A 106 -4.85 -2.41 -3.33
N SER A 107 -5.51 -1.40 -2.76
CA SER A 107 -5.02 -0.64 -1.60
C SER A 107 -6.01 -0.62 -0.43
N SER A 108 -5.49 -0.40 0.78
CA SER A 108 -6.29 -0.12 1.97
C SER A 108 -6.88 1.30 1.99
N SER A 109 -6.37 2.20 1.16
CA SER A 109 -6.76 3.60 1.06
C SER A 109 -8.10 3.80 0.34
N SER A 110 -8.74 4.96 0.54
CA SER A 110 -10.01 5.30 -0.08
C SER A 110 -9.89 5.50 -1.59
N PRO A 111 -10.97 5.28 -2.38
CA PRO A 111 -10.96 5.54 -3.82
C PRO A 111 -10.55 6.97 -4.18
N ASP A 112 -11.05 7.96 -3.42
CA ASP A 112 -10.72 9.37 -3.63
C ASP A 112 -9.23 9.67 -3.45
N TRP A 113 -8.60 9.04 -2.45
CA TRP A 113 -7.16 9.14 -2.23
C TRP A 113 -6.36 8.59 -3.41
N LEU A 114 -6.72 7.39 -3.86
CA LEU A 114 -6.08 6.74 -5.00
C LEU A 114 -6.20 7.59 -6.26
N GLN A 115 -7.43 8.00 -6.61
CA GLN A 115 -7.69 8.76 -7.82
C GLN A 115 -7.02 10.13 -7.81
N THR A 116 -7.10 10.85 -6.67
CA THR A 116 -6.48 12.17 -6.52
C THR A 116 -4.97 12.12 -6.74
N ASN A 117 -4.28 11.16 -6.09
CA ASN A 117 -2.84 11.07 -6.21
C ASN A 117 -2.38 10.52 -7.57
N LEU A 118 -3.09 9.54 -8.15
CA LEU A 118 -2.79 9.08 -9.52
C LEU A 118 -2.95 10.21 -10.54
N ASN A 119 -3.99 11.04 -10.42
CA ASN A 119 -4.17 12.21 -11.29
C ASN A 119 -3.02 13.21 -11.11
N ARG A 120 -2.67 13.51 -9.87
CA ARG A 120 -1.58 14.44 -9.54
C ARG A 120 -0.23 13.97 -10.07
N PHE A 121 0.02 12.66 -10.04
CA PHE A 121 1.25 12.05 -10.56
C PHE A 121 1.24 11.87 -12.09
N GLY A 122 0.08 12.09 -12.76
CA GLY A 122 -0.08 11.81 -14.17
C GLY A 122 -0.15 10.31 -14.51
N LEU A 123 -0.45 9.44 -13.52
CA LEU A 123 -0.39 7.98 -13.64
C LEU A 123 -1.75 7.30 -13.86
N SER A 124 -2.85 8.03 -13.82
CA SER A 124 -4.21 7.46 -13.93
C SER A 124 -4.42 6.65 -15.21
N HIS A 125 -3.81 7.07 -16.32
CA HIS A 125 -3.95 6.41 -17.63
C HIS A 125 -3.36 4.99 -17.63
N HIS A 126 -2.42 4.66 -16.75
CA HIS A 126 -1.83 3.33 -16.67
C HIS A 126 -2.78 2.27 -16.14
N PHE A 127 -3.79 2.66 -15.36
CA PHE A 127 -4.67 1.72 -14.67
C PHE A 127 -6.09 1.67 -15.26
N GLY A 128 -6.48 2.62 -16.12
CA GLY A 128 -7.77 2.59 -16.81
C GLY A 128 -8.98 2.49 -15.88
N GLY A 129 -8.89 3.02 -14.65
CA GLY A 129 -9.93 2.93 -13.64
C GLY A 129 -9.95 1.62 -12.83
N GLN A 130 -9.01 0.70 -13.04
CA GLN A 130 -8.87 -0.55 -12.29
C GLN A 130 -8.26 -0.29 -10.91
N LEU A 131 -9.05 0.34 -10.03
CA LEU A 131 -8.66 0.76 -8.68
C LEU A 131 -9.56 0.06 -7.66
N TYR A 132 -9.00 -0.81 -6.85
CA TYR A 132 -9.72 -1.58 -5.85
C TYR A 132 -9.29 -1.15 -4.45
N SER A 133 -10.27 -0.72 -3.65
CA SER A 133 -10.07 -0.20 -2.31
C SER A 133 -10.69 -1.12 -1.27
N ALA A 134 -9.92 -1.51 -0.26
CA ALA A 134 -10.46 -2.28 0.85
C ALA A 134 -11.48 -1.49 1.68
N ALA A 135 -11.49 -0.16 1.59
CA ALA A 135 -12.43 0.66 2.32
C ALA A 135 -13.88 0.53 1.84
N VAL A 136 -14.08 0.10 0.57
CA VAL A 136 -15.43 0.07 -0.05
C VAL A 136 -15.75 -1.25 -0.74
N HIS A 137 -14.78 -2.06 -1.15
CA HIS A 137 -15.04 -3.25 -1.97
C HIS A 137 -15.08 -4.55 -1.17
N VAL A 138 -14.54 -4.58 0.05
CA VAL A 138 -14.47 -5.81 0.86
C VAL A 138 -14.79 -5.53 2.32
N THR A 139 -15.29 -6.55 3.01
CA THR A 139 -15.58 -6.46 4.45
C THR A 139 -14.31 -6.55 5.28
N ARG A 140 -13.39 -7.46 4.91
CA ARG A 140 -12.13 -7.69 5.62
C ARG A 140 -10.98 -7.15 4.79
N GLY A 141 -10.21 -6.20 5.35
CA GLY A 141 -8.98 -5.71 4.76
C GLY A 141 -7.79 -6.63 4.98
N LYS A 142 -6.62 -6.24 4.46
CA LYS A 142 -5.34 -6.89 4.74
C LYS A 142 -5.15 -7.06 6.27
N PRO A 143 -4.74 -8.23 6.77
CA PRO A 143 -4.08 -9.34 6.07
C PRO A 143 -5.02 -10.40 5.45
N HIS A 144 -6.35 -10.19 5.42
CA HIS A 144 -7.25 -11.11 4.73
C HIS A 144 -7.10 -10.97 3.21
N PRO A 145 -7.27 -12.08 2.43
CA PRO A 145 -7.03 -12.10 0.98
C PRO A 145 -8.12 -11.44 0.14
N ASP A 146 -9.22 -11.02 0.76
CA ASP A 146 -10.48 -10.63 0.11
C ASP A 146 -10.27 -9.57 -0.98
N LEU A 147 -9.41 -8.57 -0.72
CA LEU A 147 -9.14 -7.50 -1.67
C LEU A 147 -8.40 -8.02 -2.92
N PHE A 148 -7.44 -8.90 -2.75
CA PHE A 148 -6.69 -9.46 -3.87
C PHE A 148 -7.54 -10.43 -4.69
N PHE A 149 -8.41 -11.22 -4.07
CA PHE A 149 -9.41 -12.01 -4.79
C PHE A 149 -10.37 -11.12 -5.57
N HIS A 150 -10.86 -10.04 -4.96
CA HIS A 150 -11.73 -9.07 -5.63
C HIS A 150 -11.04 -8.45 -6.84
N ALA A 151 -9.80 -8.01 -6.71
CA ALA A 151 -9.01 -7.43 -7.79
C ALA A 151 -8.80 -8.45 -8.93
N ALA A 152 -8.34 -9.67 -8.62
CA ALA A 152 -8.11 -10.71 -9.62
C ALA A 152 -9.40 -11.06 -10.39
N ALA A 153 -10.54 -11.24 -9.67
CA ALA A 153 -11.84 -11.54 -10.30
C ALA A 153 -12.29 -10.44 -11.27
N ASN A 154 -12.16 -9.16 -10.88
CA ASN A 154 -12.52 -8.03 -11.74
C ASN A 154 -11.57 -7.86 -12.94
N MET A 155 -10.32 -8.34 -12.82
CA MET A 155 -9.34 -8.37 -13.90
C MET A 155 -9.40 -9.66 -14.73
N ALA A 156 -10.40 -10.53 -14.53
CA ALA A 156 -10.54 -11.85 -15.18
C ALA A 156 -9.27 -12.72 -15.08
N ALA A 157 -8.53 -12.60 -13.98
CA ALA A 157 -7.31 -13.35 -13.71
C ALA A 157 -7.53 -14.39 -12.60
N VAL A 158 -6.85 -15.53 -12.73
CA VAL A 158 -6.80 -16.53 -11.65
C VAL A 158 -5.65 -16.19 -10.68
N PRO A 159 -5.79 -16.47 -9.39
CA PRO A 159 -4.81 -16.04 -8.37
C PRO A 159 -3.37 -16.48 -8.65
N ASP A 160 -3.13 -17.70 -9.11
CA ASP A 160 -1.80 -18.23 -9.42
C ASP A 160 -1.11 -17.53 -10.61
N ARG A 161 -1.90 -16.79 -11.42
CA ARG A 161 -1.43 -15.96 -12.54
C ARG A 161 -1.30 -14.48 -12.16
N ALA A 162 -1.45 -14.14 -10.88
CA ALA A 162 -1.29 -12.78 -10.38
C ALA A 162 0.02 -12.63 -9.60
N ILE A 163 0.60 -11.43 -9.69
CA ILE A 163 1.77 -10.99 -8.92
C ILE A 163 1.36 -9.76 -8.13
N VAL A 164 1.48 -9.83 -6.82
CA VAL A 164 1.26 -8.71 -5.91
C VAL A 164 2.58 -8.00 -5.65
N ILE A 165 2.60 -6.68 -5.76
CA ILE A 165 3.72 -5.81 -5.38
C ILE A 165 3.30 -5.05 -4.11
N GLU A 166 4.00 -5.27 -3.01
CA GLU A 166 3.59 -4.85 -1.67
C GLU A 166 4.79 -4.47 -0.80
N ASP A 167 4.63 -3.46 0.04
CA ASP A 167 5.66 -2.97 0.96
C ASP A 167 5.39 -3.28 2.43
N SER A 168 4.16 -3.72 2.76
CA SER A 168 3.73 -3.99 4.13
C SER A 168 3.64 -5.49 4.44
N ALA A 169 3.95 -5.89 5.68
CA ALA A 169 3.81 -7.27 6.13
C ALA A 169 2.35 -7.77 6.05
N THR A 170 1.38 -6.89 6.37
CA THR A 170 -0.05 -7.22 6.31
C THR A 170 -0.53 -7.47 4.88
N GLY A 171 -0.03 -6.70 3.92
CA GLY A 171 -0.35 -6.90 2.52
C GLY A 171 0.33 -8.12 1.92
N VAL A 172 1.59 -8.38 2.28
CA VAL A 172 2.29 -9.62 1.92
C VAL A 172 1.50 -10.85 2.40
N MET A 173 1.10 -10.87 3.68
CA MET A 173 0.27 -11.97 4.24
C MET A 173 -1.03 -12.15 3.46
N ALA A 174 -1.69 -11.05 3.07
CA ALA A 174 -2.92 -11.10 2.28
C ALA A 174 -2.70 -11.68 0.88
N GLY A 175 -1.61 -11.30 0.19
CA GLY A 175 -1.24 -11.83 -1.13
C GLY A 175 -0.90 -13.33 -1.08
N VAL A 176 -0.14 -13.74 -0.06
CA VAL A 176 0.17 -15.15 0.19
C VAL A 176 -1.09 -15.96 0.48
N ALA A 177 -1.98 -15.44 1.33
CA ALA A 177 -3.25 -16.08 1.64
C ALA A 177 -4.18 -16.17 0.42
N ALA A 178 -4.02 -15.28 -0.56
CA ALA A 178 -4.72 -15.34 -1.84
C ALA A 178 -4.12 -16.36 -2.82
N GLY A 179 -3.01 -17.02 -2.48
CA GLY A 179 -2.31 -17.95 -3.38
C GLY A 179 -1.59 -17.27 -4.55
N MET A 180 -1.26 -16.00 -4.41
CA MET A 180 -0.57 -15.20 -5.44
C MET A 180 0.94 -15.19 -5.20
N THR A 181 1.72 -14.91 -6.26
CA THR A 181 3.13 -14.59 -6.10
C THR A 181 3.25 -13.19 -5.49
N VAL A 182 4.01 -13.02 -4.40
CA VAL A 182 4.18 -11.75 -3.73
C VAL A 182 5.62 -11.27 -3.84
N ILE A 183 5.79 -10.05 -4.34
CA ILE A 183 7.07 -9.35 -4.41
C ILE A 183 7.03 -8.23 -3.36
N GLY A 184 7.87 -8.36 -2.34
CA GLY A 184 8.07 -7.33 -1.33
C GLY A 184 8.90 -6.17 -1.90
N MET A 185 8.33 -4.95 -1.88
CA MET A 185 8.96 -3.72 -2.39
C MET A 185 9.58 -2.94 -1.24
N CYS A 186 10.87 -2.68 -1.33
CA CYS A 186 11.62 -1.89 -0.35
C CYS A 186 12.18 -0.60 -0.98
N ALA A 187 11.36 0.14 -1.74
CA ALA A 187 11.77 1.34 -2.47
C ALA A 187 11.26 2.66 -1.86
N GLY A 188 10.26 2.61 -1.00
CA GLY A 188 9.68 3.79 -0.35
C GLY A 188 10.60 4.40 0.72
N SER A 189 10.43 5.68 1.02
CA SER A 189 11.24 6.41 2.00
C SER A 189 11.03 5.97 3.46
N HIS A 190 9.95 5.26 3.74
CA HIS A 190 9.62 4.67 5.05
C HIS A 190 10.45 3.42 5.38
N ILE A 191 11.14 2.84 4.40
CA ILE A 191 11.91 1.61 4.59
C ILE A 191 13.03 1.80 5.60
N ARG A 192 13.12 0.92 6.58
CA ARG A 192 14.13 0.91 7.65
C ARG A 192 14.92 -0.39 7.64
N PRO A 193 16.11 -0.45 8.27
CA PRO A 193 16.84 -1.70 8.46
C PRO A 193 15.94 -2.80 9.06
N GLY A 194 16.03 -4.01 8.52
CA GLY A 194 15.18 -5.14 8.91
C GLY A 194 13.81 -5.21 8.23
N HIS A 195 13.43 -4.24 7.36
CA HIS A 195 12.14 -4.25 6.69
C HIS A 195 12.02 -5.42 5.70
N ALA A 196 13.05 -5.67 4.90
CA ALA A 196 13.10 -6.80 3.97
C ALA A 196 12.89 -8.15 4.69
N GLU A 197 13.48 -8.31 5.86
CA GLU A 197 13.33 -9.50 6.72
C GLU A 197 11.90 -9.67 7.20
N LYS A 198 11.22 -8.56 7.57
CA LYS A 198 9.80 -8.58 7.94
C LYS A 198 8.92 -9.04 6.77
N LEU A 199 9.18 -8.55 5.55
CA LEU A 199 8.43 -8.98 4.37
C LEU A 199 8.69 -10.46 4.03
N ARG A 200 9.94 -10.94 4.16
CA ARG A 200 10.25 -12.37 4.00
C ARG A 200 9.53 -13.22 5.04
N ALA A 201 9.56 -12.81 6.30
CA ALA A 201 8.86 -13.50 7.40
C ALA A 201 7.35 -13.52 7.20
N ALA A 202 6.77 -12.51 6.55
CA ALA A 202 5.37 -12.47 6.16
C ALA A 202 5.04 -13.38 4.96
N GLY A 203 6.05 -13.94 4.27
CA GLY A 203 5.91 -14.90 3.18
C GLY A 203 6.14 -14.35 1.78
N ALA A 204 6.74 -13.16 1.61
CA ALA A 204 7.10 -12.65 0.29
C ALA A 204 8.02 -13.63 -0.45
N ASN A 205 7.66 -13.96 -1.69
CA ASN A 205 8.43 -14.88 -2.53
C ASN A 205 9.74 -14.25 -3.00
N HIS A 206 9.71 -12.93 -3.24
CA HIS A 206 10.87 -12.15 -3.67
C HIS A 206 10.88 -10.81 -2.94
N ILE A 207 12.08 -10.23 -2.81
CA ILE A 207 12.26 -8.85 -2.29
C ILE A 207 13.03 -8.05 -3.34
N VAL A 208 12.56 -6.85 -3.60
CA VAL A 208 13.22 -5.88 -4.48
C VAL A 208 13.34 -4.53 -3.77
N ASP A 209 14.41 -3.80 -4.06
CA ASP A 209 14.75 -2.52 -3.44
C ASP A 209 14.48 -1.32 -4.36
N SER A 210 14.06 -1.58 -5.59
CA SER A 210 13.84 -0.56 -6.60
C SER A 210 12.95 -1.07 -7.73
N TYR A 211 12.37 -0.16 -8.49
CA TYR A 211 11.64 -0.51 -9.72
C TYR A 211 12.54 -1.10 -10.80
N LEU A 212 13.83 -0.79 -10.80
CA LEU A 212 14.80 -1.42 -11.71
C LEU A 212 15.01 -2.90 -11.36
N SER A 213 15.11 -3.22 -10.07
CA SER A 213 15.19 -4.61 -9.60
C SER A 213 13.89 -5.38 -9.87
N LEU A 214 12.74 -4.71 -9.72
CA LEU A 214 11.43 -5.28 -10.07
C LEU A 214 11.34 -5.60 -11.57
N GLU A 215 11.77 -4.68 -12.44
CA GLU A 215 11.77 -4.86 -13.90
C GLU A 215 12.57 -6.10 -14.31
N ARG A 216 13.77 -6.26 -13.75
CA ARG A 216 14.64 -7.43 -14.00
C ARG A 216 13.98 -8.73 -13.53
N LEU A 217 13.49 -8.75 -12.29
CA LEU A 217 12.83 -9.92 -11.72
C LEU A 217 11.61 -10.35 -12.55
N LEU A 218 10.79 -9.39 -13.02
CA LEU A 218 9.64 -9.70 -13.85
C LEU A 218 10.03 -10.24 -15.24
N GLY A 219 11.20 -9.89 -15.75
CA GLY A 219 11.77 -10.48 -16.95
C GLY A 219 12.14 -11.97 -16.75
N ASP A 220 12.63 -12.32 -15.56
CA ASP A 220 13.00 -13.69 -15.20
C ASP A 220 11.77 -14.59 -14.89
N LEU A 221 10.67 -13.99 -14.44
CA LEU A 221 9.43 -14.69 -14.09
C LEU A 221 8.46 -14.88 -15.27
N GLY A 222 8.67 -14.20 -16.37
CA GLY A 222 7.79 -14.19 -17.54
C GLY A 222 8.14 -15.14 -18.57
#